data_863ba9c0f51eb77316972604981a9d01
#
_entry.id   863ba9c0f51eb77316972604981a9d01
#
_cell.length_a   1.000
_cell.length_b   1.000
_cell.length_c   1.000
_cell.angle_alpha   90.00
_cell.angle_beta   90.00
_cell.angle_gamma   90.00
#
_symmetry.space_group_name_H-M   'P 1'
#
loop_
_entity.id
_entity.type
_entity.pdbx_description
1 polymer ?
#
loop_
_entity_poly.entity_id
_entity_poly.type
_entity_poly.pdbx_seq_one_letter_code
_entity_poly.pdbx_strand_id
1 'polypeptide(L)'
;MFFNKIGHFYNRVNTVISLRTLLSISVSMLTFFHSVTHANTSPMFVYAQSPIHSNVLSTQLRSAQPKRVGTIEFKSSCTQASIWAHTSAYALDYYQNQSNIAVQWQASPVWKTELDYRVLTAKDNGLDSFVMGFHDLFRIGQNRRDEVVEDQFTMDFHNAGVHVSDFEGDDLTNALTFYNELLLYSRGPMSFSAGGSLFYNNVRSGQFARTSFEQGVQLNYSYITPRHSVFSTIGLVHRDSDVYVASLENFSASWAIGYEYRLNQRHSLLIESLNYQGWASNDPDFSEPSNEVVLGYRYRLNQLVVEALMIENIRNMDNSTDIGFTLGLRFSI
;
A
#
# COMPACT_ATOMS: atom_id res chain seq x y z
N MET A 1 20.44 15.38 -45.07
CA MET A 1 19.36 14.40 -45.23
C MET A 1 19.66 13.13 -44.43
N PHE A 2 20.02 13.26 -43.15
CA PHE A 2 20.41 12.10 -42.27
C PHE A 2 19.93 12.24 -40.83
N PHE A 3 19.07 13.21 -40.50
CA PHE A 3 18.62 13.45 -39.12
C PHE A 3 17.15 13.10 -38.83
N ASN A 4 16.43 12.44 -39.76
CA ASN A 4 15.00 12.16 -39.62
C ASN A 4 14.65 10.67 -39.36
N LYS A 5 15.61 9.82 -38.98
CA LYS A 5 15.33 8.37 -38.72
C LYS A 5 15.52 7.93 -37.28
N ILE A 6 15.94 8.79 -36.37
CA ILE A 6 16.14 8.45 -34.95
C ILE A 6 14.88 8.75 -34.10
N GLY A 7 13.96 9.61 -34.55
CA GLY A 7 12.74 9.98 -33.84
C GLY A 7 11.65 8.89 -33.76
N HIS A 8 11.71 7.86 -34.62
CA HIS A 8 10.66 6.82 -34.67
C HIS A 8 10.94 5.58 -33.81
N PHE A 9 12.13 5.46 -33.22
CA PHE A 9 12.47 4.30 -32.38
C PHE A 9 12.18 4.51 -30.90
N TYR A 10 12.05 5.76 -30.47
CA TYR A 10 11.81 6.10 -29.04
C TYR A 10 10.33 6.05 -28.62
N ASN A 11 9.39 6.11 -29.57
CA ASN A 11 7.95 6.11 -29.30
C ASN A 11 7.29 4.72 -29.25
N ARG A 12 8.05 3.61 -29.24
CA ARG A 12 7.47 2.26 -29.16
C ARG A 12 7.83 1.48 -27.90
N VAL A 13 8.49 2.05 -26.91
CA VAL A 13 8.87 1.37 -25.65
C VAL A 13 7.95 1.74 -24.47
N ASN A 14 7.05 2.69 -24.64
CA ASN A 14 5.96 2.93 -23.68
C ASN A 14 4.76 2.00 -23.96
N THR A 15 5.03 0.72 -24.17
CA THR A 15 3.96 -0.27 -24.18
C THR A 15 3.62 -0.55 -22.72
N VAL A 16 2.50 0.01 -22.29
CA VAL A 16 1.72 -0.41 -21.13
C VAL A 16 1.94 -1.90 -20.90
N ILE A 17 2.62 -2.27 -19.83
CA ILE A 17 2.64 -3.65 -19.37
C ILE A 17 1.19 -3.95 -18.99
N SER A 18 0.44 -4.53 -19.91
CA SER A 18 -0.97 -4.82 -19.69
C SER A 18 -1.07 -5.85 -18.55
N LEU A 19 -2.15 -5.81 -17.81
CA LEU A 19 -2.49 -6.82 -16.78
C LEU A 19 -2.27 -8.26 -17.31
N ARG A 20 -2.47 -8.48 -18.61
CA ARG A 20 -2.20 -9.75 -19.30
C ARG A 20 -0.72 -10.14 -19.31
N THR A 21 0.20 -9.20 -19.41
CA THR A 21 1.65 -9.47 -19.41
C THR A 21 2.14 -9.79 -17.99
N LEU A 22 1.62 -9.12 -16.97
CA LEU A 22 1.89 -9.45 -15.56
C LEU A 22 1.31 -10.82 -15.18
N LEU A 23 0.10 -11.14 -15.64
CA LEU A 23 -0.49 -12.46 -15.45
C LEU A 23 0.32 -13.57 -16.17
N SER A 24 0.82 -13.33 -17.37
CA SER A 24 1.59 -14.33 -18.11
C SER A 24 2.96 -14.61 -17.52
N ILE A 25 3.63 -13.59 -16.93
CA ILE A 25 4.89 -13.78 -16.18
C ILE A 25 4.63 -14.57 -14.90
N SER A 26 3.52 -14.31 -14.22
CA SER A 26 3.11 -15.04 -13.00
C SER A 26 2.78 -16.51 -13.27
N VAL A 27 2.19 -16.82 -14.42
CA VAL A 27 1.80 -18.19 -14.79
C VAL A 27 3.00 -19.03 -15.27
N SER A 28 4.00 -18.43 -15.90
CA SER A 28 5.19 -19.14 -16.39
C SER A 28 6.15 -19.62 -15.30
N MET A 29 6.07 -19.08 -14.08
CA MET A 29 6.84 -19.54 -12.91
C MET A 29 6.22 -20.76 -12.18
N LEU A 30 5.04 -21.23 -12.61
CA LEU A 30 4.25 -22.25 -11.90
C LEU A 30 4.70 -23.71 -12.14
N THR A 31 5.77 -24.01 -12.89
CA THR A 31 6.09 -25.39 -13.27
C THR A 31 7.26 -26.04 -12.53
N PHE A 32 7.88 -25.43 -11.55
CA PHE A 32 8.98 -26.02 -10.80
C PHE A 32 8.78 -26.01 -9.29
N PHE A 33 8.96 -27.20 -8.68
CA PHE A 33 9.18 -27.55 -7.28
C PHE A 33 8.01 -28.08 -6.46
N HIS A 34 8.07 -29.41 -6.23
CA HIS A 34 7.31 -30.12 -5.21
C HIS A 34 8.12 -30.14 -3.90
N SER A 35 8.03 -29.10 -3.12
CA SER A 35 8.34 -29.14 -1.69
C SER A 35 7.22 -28.42 -0.95
N VAL A 36 6.50 -29.16 -0.08
CA VAL A 36 5.44 -28.58 0.76
C VAL A 36 6.10 -27.71 1.83
N THR A 37 6.39 -26.46 1.49
CA THR A 37 6.66 -25.45 2.49
C THR A 37 5.31 -24.85 2.89
N HIS A 38 4.94 -24.98 4.17
CA HIS A 38 3.78 -24.26 4.68
C HIS A 38 4.01 -22.76 4.46
N ALA A 39 3.19 -22.13 3.60
CA ALA A 39 3.22 -20.70 3.44
C ALA A 39 3.03 -20.04 4.81
N ASN A 40 4.04 -19.31 5.25
CA ASN A 40 4.06 -18.74 6.59
C ASN A 40 2.92 -17.73 6.76
N THR A 41 2.41 -17.69 7.96
CA THR A 41 1.42 -16.72 8.39
C THR A 41 2.08 -15.33 8.49
N SER A 42 1.48 -14.34 7.87
CA SER A 42 1.96 -12.96 7.87
C SER A 42 0.78 -12.00 7.67
N PRO A 43 0.92 -10.71 8.02
CA PRO A 43 -0.05 -9.68 7.67
C PRO A 43 -0.33 -9.61 6.16
N MET A 44 -1.38 -8.91 5.78
CA MET A 44 -1.70 -8.66 4.38
C MET A 44 -0.60 -7.81 3.71
N PHE A 45 -0.40 -7.99 2.40
CA PHE A 45 0.56 -7.19 1.64
C PHE A 45 -0.17 -6.01 1.02
N VAL A 46 -0.39 -4.99 1.82
CA VAL A 46 -1.11 -3.78 1.48
C VAL A 46 -0.36 -2.56 2.01
N TYR A 47 -0.49 -1.44 1.33
CA TYR A 47 0.07 -0.15 1.71
C TYR A 47 -1.06 0.83 1.97
N ALA A 48 -0.77 1.88 2.76
CA ALA A 48 -1.69 2.98 2.98
C ALA A 48 -2.22 3.54 1.65
N GLN A 49 -3.50 3.81 1.60
CA GLN A 49 -4.18 4.37 0.44
C GLN A 49 -4.66 5.80 0.68
N SER A 50 -4.62 6.30 1.91
CA SER A 50 -4.97 7.69 2.21
C SER A 50 -4.11 8.68 1.41
N PRO A 51 -4.61 9.87 1.08
CA PRO A 51 -4.04 10.78 0.08
C PRO A 51 -2.55 11.06 0.23
N ILE A 52 -2.08 11.26 1.46
CA ILE A 52 -0.68 11.58 1.73
C ILE A 52 0.13 10.33 2.04
N HIS A 53 -0.39 9.44 2.91
CA HIS A 53 0.38 8.25 3.33
C HIS A 53 0.62 7.25 2.20
N SER A 54 -0.17 7.28 1.12
CA SER A 54 0.07 6.51 -0.10
C SER A 54 1.31 7.00 -0.87
N ASN A 55 1.71 8.25 -0.70
CA ASN A 55 2.77 8.91 -1.47
C ASN A 55 4.12 8.97 -0.76
N VAL A 56 4.18 8.60 0.51
CA VAL A 56 5.38 8.67 1.36
C VAL A 56 5.71 7.30 1.96
N LEU A 57 6.81 7.23 2.71
CA LEU A 57 7.09 6.06 3.53
C LEU A 57 6.05 5.97 4.65
N SER A 58 5.31 4.89 4.67
CA SER A 58 4.39 4.52 5.75
C SER A 58 4.83 3.22 6.41
N THR A 59 4.62 3.12 7.74
CA THR A 59 4.92 1.91 8.50
C THR A 59 4.02 0.77 8.02
N GLN A 60 4.63 -0.37 7.70
CA GLN A 60 3.93 -1.57 7.28
C GLN A 60 3.68 -2.49 8.47
N LEU A 61 2.47 -3.05 8.57
CA LEU A 61 2.23 -4.14 9.50
C LEU A 61 3.05 -5.37 9.08
N ARG A 62 3.86 -5.90 10.00
CA ARG A 62 4.80 -6.98 9.70
C ARG A 62 4.73 -8.11 10.71
N SER A 63 5.11 -9.31 10.27
CA SER A 63 5.30 -10.44 11.15
C SER A 63 6.73 -10.47 11.68
N ALA A 64 6.87 -10.47 13.01
CA ALA A 64 8.15 -10.71 13.69
C ALA A 64 8.58 -12.18 13.66
N GLN A 65 7.70 -13.10 13.21
CA GLN A 65 8.03 -14.52 13.16
C GLN A 65 9.08 -14.80 12.08
N PRO A 66 10.22 -15.42 12.41
CA PRO A 66 11.22 -15.80 11.41
C PRO A 66 10.68 -16.92 10.53
N LYS A 67 11.09 -16.94 9.27
CA LYS A 67 10.90 -18.03 8.33
C LYS A 67 12.09 -18.99 8.42
N ARG A 68 12.01 -20.13 7.72
CA ARG A 68 13.16 -21.00 7.56
C ARG A 68 14.29 -20.24 6.87
N VAL A 69 15.51 -20.38 7.37
CA VAL A 69 16.71 -19.76 6.76
C VAL A 69 16.82 -20.18 5.29
N GLY A 70 17.12 -19.22 4.43
CA GLY A 70 17.20 -19.38 2.99
C GLY A 70 15.86 -19.19 2.26
N THR A 71 14.72 -19.14 2.97
CA THR A 71 13.42 -18.86 2.32
C THR A 71 13.44 -17.53 1.60
N ILE A 72 13.04 -17.55 0.33
CA ILE A 72 12.76 -16.37 -0.46
C ILE A 72 11.26 -16.32 -0.73
N GLU A 73 10.63 -15.18 -0.46
CA GLU A 73 9.23 -14.95 -0.75
C GLU A 73 9.09 -13.80 -1.74
N PHE A 74 8.44 -14.06 -2.84
CA PHE A 74 8.00 -13.06 -3.81
C PHE A 74 6.59 -12.63 -3.45
N LYS A 75 6.33 -11.32 -3.45
CA LYS A 75 5.02 -10.74 -3.19
C LYS A 75 4.67 -9.76 -4.29
N SER A 76 3.41 -9.73 -4.69
CA SER A 76 2.87 -8.68 -5.56
C SER A 76 1.47 -8.32 -5.11
N SER A 77 1.08 -7.07 -5.31
CA SER A 77 -0.28 -6.61 -5.10
C SER A 77 -0.65 -5.53 -6.09
N CYS A 78 -1.94 -5.49 -6.45
CA CYS A 78 -2.54 -4.42 -7.21
C CYS A 78 -3.73 -3.89 -6.41
N THR A 79 -3.73 -2.60 -6.14
CA THR A 79 -4.79 -1.89 -5.41
C THR A 79 -5.43 -0.85 -6.30
N GLN A 80 -6.75 -0.79 -6.28
CA GLN A 80 -7.55 0.29 -6.84
C GLN A 80 -8.22 0.99 -5.69
N ALA A 81 -8.12 2.31 -5.61
CA ALA A 81 -8.70 3.10 -4.54
C ALA A 81 -9.36 4.36 -5.08
N SER A 82 -10.42 4.78 -4.40
CA SER A 82 -11.10 6.04 -4.58
C SER A 82 -10.72 6.98 -3.44
N ILE A 83 -10.40 8.21 -3.77
CA ILE A 83 -10.06 9.28 -2.85
C ILE A 83 -11.12 10.35 -2.97
N TRP A 84 -11.87 10.53 -1.91
CA TRP A 84 -12.91 11.55 -1.82
C TRP A 84 -12.79 12.28 -0.49
N ALA A 85 -12.66 13.59 -0.55
CA ALA A 85 -12.69 14.46 0.61
C ALA A 85 -13.30 15.80 0.24
N HIS A 86 -14.15 16.36 1.11
CA HIS A 86 -14.75 17.66 0.89
C HIS A 86 -14.90 18.41 2.21
N THR A 87 -13.94 19.30 2.49
CA THR A 87 -13.91 20.15 3.69
C THR A 87 -13.94 21.64 3.32
N SER A 88 -13.96 22.49 4.33
CA SER A 88 -13.81 23.94 4.09
C SER A 88 -12.41 24.35 3.67
N ALA A 89 -11.41 23.51 3.93
CA ALA A 89 -10.00 23.79 3.67
C ALA A 89 -9.52 23.19 2.33
N TYR A 90 -10.11 22.07 1.90
CA TYR A 90 -9.71 21.39 0.66
C TYR A 90 -10.84 20.50 0.11
N ALA A 91 -10.73 20.17 -1.17
CA ALA A 91 -11.50 19.16 -1.85
C ALA A 91 -10.56 18.24 -2.64
N LEU A 92 -10.75 16.93 -2.49
CA LEU A 92 -10.00 15.91 -3.21
C LEU A 92 -10.99 14.98 -3.88
N ASP A 93 -10.83 14.78 -5.19
CA ASP A 93 -11.64 13.86 -5.98
C ASP A 93 -10.76 13.24 -7.06
N TYR A 94 -10.30 12.02 -6.81
CA TYR A 94 -9.49 11.28 -7.77
C TYR A 94 -9.43 9.79 -7.46
N TYR A 95 -8.96 9.04 -8.42
CA TYR A 95 -8.74 7.59 -8.33
C TYR A 95 -7.27 7.28 -8.45
N GLN A 96 -6.85 6.26 -7.73
CA GLN A 96 -5.47 5.80 -7.77
C GLN A 96 -5.37 4.29 -7.93
N ASN A 97 -4.39 3.88 -8.75
CA ASN A 97 -4.03 2.50 -8.97
C ASN A 97 -2.60 2.27 -8.48
N GLN A 98 -2.44 1.37 -7.52
CA GLN A 98 -1.13 1.05 -6.93
C GLN A 98 -0.72 -0.37 -7.34
N SER A 99 0.53 -0.51 -7.77
CA SER A 99 1.17 -1.80 -8.03
C SER A 99 2.41 -1.94 -7.18
N ASN A 100 2.56 -3.07 -6.50
CA ASN A 100 3.71 -3.38 -5.65
C ASN A 100 4.29 -4.73 -6.02
N ILE A 101 5.62 -4.82 -5.99
CA ILE A 101 6.37 -6.07 -6.14
C ILE A 101 7.46 -6.07 -5.08
N ALA A 102 7.55 -7.14 -4.28
CA ALA A 102 8.57 -7.28 -3.26
C ALA A 102 9.23 -8.65 -3.27
N VAL A 103 10.50 -8.67 -2.87
CA VAL A 103 11.26 -9.88 -2.59
C VAL A 103 11.76 -9.82 -1.16
N GLN A 104 11.39 -10.82 -0.36
CA GLN A 104 11.82 -10.96 1.02
C GLN A 104 12.71 -12.19 1.16
N TRP A 105 13.81 -12.07 1.85
CA TRP A 105 14.77 -13.14 2.11
C TRP A 105 15.05 -13.30 3.61
N GLN A 106 14.91 -14.52 4.12
CA GLN A 106 15.36 -14.90 5.47
C GLN A 106 16.85 -15.28 5.42
N ALA A 107 17.71 -14.31 5.61
CA ALA A 107 19.17 -14.46 5.43
C ALA A 107 19.81 -15.32 6.55
N SER A 108 19.28 -15.23 7.78
CA SER A 108 19.75 -16.00 8.94
C SER A 108 18.58 -16.28 9.90
N PRO A 109 18.78 -17.03 11.00
CA PRO A 109 17.73 -17.26 11.99
C PRO A 109 17.14 -15.97 12.60
N VAL A 110 17.93 -14.90 12.59
CA VAL A 110 17.56 -13.63 13.24
C VAL A 110 17.45 -12.45 12.27
N TRP A 111 17.87 -12.61 11.02
CA TRP A 111 17.92 -11.52 10.06
C TRP A 111 17.09 -11.80 8.82
N LYS A 112 16.20 -10.87 8.52
CA LYS A 112 15.32 -10.84 7.35
C LYS A 112 15.48 -9.51 6.61
N THR A 113 15.53 -9.54 5.30
CA THR A 113 15.61 -8.36 4.44
C THR A 113 14.55 -8.40 3.36
N GLU A 114 14.12 -7.24 2.88
CA GLU A 114 13.11 -7.10 1.85
C GLU A 114 13.44 -5.92 0.94
N LEU A 115 13.26 -6.10 -0.34
CA LEU A 115 13.27 -5.05 -1.35
C LEU A 115 11.89 -4.97 -1.97
N ASP A 116 11.30 -3.79 -1.96
CA ASP A 116 9.96 -3.52 -2.48
C ASP A 116 10.02 -2.38 -3.50
N TYR A 117 9.31 -2.55 -4.62
CA TYR A 117 9.10 -1.52 -5.63
C TYR A 117 7.62 -1.21 -5.76
N ARG A 118 7.26 0.06 -5.63
CA ARG A 118 5.89 0.57 -5.64
C ARG A 118 5.72 1.65 -6.69
N VAL A 119 4.65 1.50 -7.50
CA VAL A 119 4.16 2.54 -8.41
C VAL A 119 2.72 2.86 -8.05
N LEU A 120 2.41 4.13 -7.94
CA LEU A 120 1.08 4.68 -7.71
C LEU A 120 0.78 5.68 -8.82
N THR A 121 -0.30 5.47 -9.56
CA THR A 121 -0.70 6.30 -10.70
C THR A 121 -2.13 6.78 -10.51
N ALA A 122 -2.38 8.05 -10.76
CA ALA A 122 -3.72 8.61 -10.85
C ALA A 122 -4.39 8.07 -12.11
N LYS A 123 -5.45 7.27 -11.98
CA LYS A 123 -6.12 6.68 -13.13
C LYS A 123 -7.51 6.21 -12.76
N ASP A 124 -8.47 6.51 -13.63
CA ASP A 124 -9.81 5.96 -13.53
C ASP A 124 -9.77 4.42 -13.39
N ASN A 125 -10.57 3.92 -12.49
CA ASN A 125 -10.66 2.51 -12.14
C ASN A 125 -12.11 2.00 -12.05
N GLY A 126 -13.09 2.85 -12.39
CA GLY A 126 -14.52 2.52 -12.42
C GLY A 126 -15.13 2.32 -11.03
N LEU A 127 -14.47 2.76 -9.95
CA LEU A 127 -14.99 2.61 -8.60
C LEU A 127 -16.14 3.57 -8.29
N ASP A 128 -16.32 4.66 -9.04
CA ASP A 128 -17.38 5.64 -8.79
C ASP A 128 -18.77 5.01 -8.76
N SER A 129 -19.14 4.36 -9.83
CA SER A 129 -20.43 3.66 -9.92
C SER A 129 -20.58 2.57 -8.85
N PHE A 130 -19.46 1.90 -8.49
CA PHE A 130 -19.47 0.88 -7.44
C PHE A 130 -19.67 1.50 -6.06
N VAL A 131 -18.97 2.59 -5.74
CA VAL A 131 -19.07 3.29 -4.45
C VAL A 131 -20.47 3.84 -4.24
N MET A 132 -21.04 4.51 -5.26
CA MET A 132 -22.40 5.01 -5.21
C MET A 132 -23.41 3.87 -4.96
N GLY A 133 -23.31 2.77 -5.70
CA GLY A 133 -24.17 1.60 -5.52
C GLY A 133 -23.98 0.91 -4.16
N PHE A 134 -22.78 0.90 -3.61
CA PHE A 134 -22.48 0.36 -2.28
C PHE A 134 -23.11 1.23 -1.17
N HIS A 135 -22.91 2.55 -1.24
CA HIS A 135 -23.49 3.49 -0.28
C HIS A 135 -25.01 3.43 -0.29
N ASP A 136 -25.64 3.36 -1.48
CA ASP A 136 -27.09 3.21 -1.61
C ASP A 136 -27.59 1.90 -0.98
N LEU A 137 -26.89 0.79 -1.22
CA LEU A 137 -27.26 -0.52 -0.67
C LEU A 137 -27.23 -0.54 0.87
N PHE A 138 -26.20 0.09 1.47
CA PHE A 138 -26.01 0.13 2.92
C PHE A 138 -26.61 1.38 3.58
N ARG A 139 -27.20 2.29 2.80
CA ARG A 139 -27.75 3.57 3.26
C ARG A 139 -26.72 4.45 3.98
N ILE A 140 -25.50 4.45 3.48
CA ILE A 140 -24.40 5.32 3.93
C ILE A 140 -24.54 6.65 3.19
N GLY A 141 -24.29 7.76 3.88
CA GLY A 141 -24.33 9.10 3.24
C GLY A 141 -23.23 9.24 2.17
N GLN A 142 -23.55 9.93 1.08
CA GLN A 142 -22.63 10.11 -0.07
C GLN A 142 -21.59 11.23 0.14
N ASN A 143 -21.64 11.96 1.27
CA ASN A 143 -20.75 13.10 1.59
C ASN A 143 -20.63 14.09 0.42
N ARG A 144 -21.77 14.45 -0.22
CA ARG A 144 -21.90 15.33 -1.40
C ARG A 144 -21.26 14.80 -2.69
N ARG A 145 -20.86 13.55 -2.76
CA ARG A 145 -20.31 12.97 -3.98
C ARG A 145 -21.33 12.94 -5.12
N ASP A 146 -22.62 12.81 -4.79
CA ASP A 146 -23.74 12.86 -5.71
C ASP A 146 -24.04 14.27 -6.29
N GLU A 147 -23.38 15.32 -5.77
CA GLU A 147 -23.48 16.69 -6.25
C GLU A 147 -22.42 17.08 -7.29
N VAL A 148 -21.41 16.21 -7.55
CA VAL A 148 -20.30 16.48 -8.48
C VAL A 148 -20.34 15.58 -9.69
N VAL A 149 -19.59 15.95 -10.73
CA VAL A 149 -19.43 15.16 -11.96
C VAL A 149 -18.55 13.96 -11.65
N GLU A 150 -18.93 12.78 -12.15
CA GLU A 150 -18.14 11.55 -12.01
C GLU A 150 -16.77 11.63 -12.71
N ASP A 151 -15.83 10.75 -12.32
CA ASP A 151 -14.51 10.56 -12.93
C ASP A 151 -13.62 11.83 -12.95
N GLN A 152 -13.70 12.64 -11.89
CA GLN A 152 -12.84 13.82 -11.75
C GLN A 152 -11.44 13.43 -11.29
N PHE A 153 -10.47 14.28 -11.64
CA PHE A 153 -9.08 14.24 -11.16
C PHE A 153 -8.70 15.63 -10.70
N THR A 154 -9.14 15.99 -9.47
CA THR A 154 -8.94 17.32 -8.90
C THR A 154 -8.42 17.26 -7.46
N MET A 155 -7.55 18.17 -7.13
CA MET A 155 -7.10 18.48 -5.78
C MET A 155 -7.15 19.99 -5.60
N ASP A 156 -7.97 20.47 -4.70
CA ASP A 156 -8.13 21.89 -4.42
C ASP A 156 -7.81 22.16 -2.95
N PHE A 157 -6.77 22.94 -2.71
CA PHE A 157 -6.33 23.37 -1.38
C PHE A 157 -6.68 24.83 -1.20
N HIS A 158 -7.88 25.13 -0.72
CA HIS A 158 -8.46 26.45 -0.63
C HIS A 158 -7.57 27.43 0.15
N ASN A 159 -7.05 27.00 1.29
CA ASN A 159 -6.22 27.83 2.16
C ASN A 159 -4.84 28.17 1.54
N ALA A 160 -4.34 27.30 0.68
CA ALA A 160 -3.07 27.49 -0.01
C ALA A 160 -3.23 28.19 -1.37
N GLY A 161 -4.47 28.33 -1.87
CA GLY A 161 -4.76 28.86 -3.21
C GLY A 161 -4.19 27.99 -4.32
N VAL A 162 -4.09 26.67 -4.10
CA VAL A 162 -3.55 25.73 -5.07
C VAL A 162 -4.67 24.85 -5.58
N HIS A 163 -4.76 24.78 -6.90
CA HIS A 163 -5.68 23.94 -7.64
C HIS A 163 -4.89 23.09 -8.62
N VAL A 164 -5.07 21.76 -8.53
CA VAL A 164 -4.47 20.77 -9.42
C VAL A 164 -5.60 20.02 -10.09
N SER A 165 -5.65 20.01 -11.42
CA SER A 165 -6.68 19.32 -12.20
C SER A 165 -6.06 18.57 -13.39
N ASP A 166 -6.87 17.70 -14.00
CA ASP A 166 -6.52 16.99 -15.24
C ASP A 166 -5.22 16.17 -15.13
N PHE A 167 -4.99 15.55 -13.98
CA PHE A 167 -3.77 14.75 -13.73
C PHE A 167 -3.98 13.24 -13.92
N GLU A 168 -5.04 12.84 -14.62
CA GLU A 168 -5.20 11.44 -15.00
C GLU A 168 -4.00 10.95 -15.81
N GLY A 169 -3.43 9.83 -15.41
CA GLY A 169 -2.24 9.24 -16.02
C GLY A 169 -0.92 9.67 -15.40
N ASP A 170 -0.92 10.64 -14.48
CA ASP A 170 0.29 11.04 -13.79
C ASP A 170 0.70 10.01 -12.73
N ASP A 171 2.01 9.80 -12.60
CA ASP A 171 2.56 9.03 -11.50
C ASP A 171 2.55 9.88 -10.22
N LEU A 172 1.91 9.37 -9.17
CA LEU A 172 1.88 9.98 -7.83
C LEU A 172 3.08 9.53 -6.99
N THR A 173 3.53 8.27 -7.20
CA THR A 173 4.67 7.66 -6.51
C THR A 173 5.37 6.67 -7.43
N ASN A 174 6.70 6.69 -7.41
CA ASN A 174 7.55 5.70 -8.05
C ASN A 174 8.73 5.43 -7.11
N ALA A 175 8.61 4.42 -6.26
CA ALA A 175 9.45 4.27 -5.09
C ALA A 175 10.06 2.89 -4.94
N LEU A 176 11.28 2.89 -4.41
CA LEU A 176 12.00 1.70 -3.96
C LEU A 176 12.17 1.75 -2.44
N THR A 177 11.78 0.68 -1.75
CA THR A 177 11.95 0.53 -0.31
C THR A 177 12.88 -0.63 -0.01
N PHE A 178 13.89 -0.37 0.80
CA PHE A 178 14.75 -1.39 1.38
C PHE A 178 14.47 -1.52 2.87
N TYR A 179 14.09 -2.71 3.32
CA TYR A 179 13.74 -2.98 4.72
C TYR A 179 14.62 -4.09 5.28
N ASN A 180 15.15 -3.87 6.47
CA ASN A 180 15.86 -4.86 7.25
C ASN A 180 15.21 -5.09 8.60
N GLU A 181 15.18 -6.34 9.07
CA GLU A 181 14.57 -6.71 10.32
C GLU A 181 15.48 -7.67 11.10
N LEU A 182 15.66 -7.36 12.37
CA LEU A 182 16.37 -8.18 13.33
C LEU A 182 15.39 -8.77 14.35
N LEU A 183 15.37 -10.08 14.45
CA LEU A 183 14.62 -10.80 15.50
C LEU A 183 15.29 -10.54 16.85
N LEU A 184 14.53 -10.01 17.80
CA LEU A 184 14.98 -9.72 19.16
C LEU A 184 14.64 -10.87 20.12
N TYR A 185 13.49 -11.51 19.92
CA TYR A 185 12.99 -12.56 20.79
C TYR A 185 12.01 -13.48 20.03
N SER A 186 12.11 -14.79 20.25
CA SER A 186 11.12 -15.76 19.78
C SER A 186 11.05 -16.93 20.76
N ARG A 187 9.86 -17.17 21.30
CA ARG A 187 9.58 -18.30 22.17
C ARG A 187 8.14 -18.75 22.06
N GLY A 188 7.93 -20.02 21.70
CA GLY A 188 6.59 -20.56 21.47
C GLY A 188 5.85 -19.77 20.40
N PRO A 189 4.62 -19.28 20.65
CA PRO A 189 3.85 -18.55 19.66
C PRO A 189 4.28 -17.08 19.51
N MET A 190 5.11 -16.54 20.40
CA MET A 190 5.45 -15.11 20.47
C MET A 190 6.79 -14.82 19.81
N SER A 191 6.83 -13.71 19.06
CA SER A 191 8.06 -13.16 18.50
C SER A 191 8.03 -11.63 18.53
N PHE A 192 9.20 -11.02 18.73
CA PHE A 192 9.45 -9.59 18.66
C PHE A 192 10.64 -9.31 17.75
N SER A 193 10.52 -8.31 16.94
CA SER A 193 11.60 -7.84 16.06
C SER A 193 11.67 -6.31 16.00
N ALA A 194 12.83 -5.80 15.62
CA ALA A 194 13.03 -4.41 15.26
C ALA A 194 13.47 -4.33 13.80
N GLY A 195 12.99 -3.32 13.08
CA GLY A 195 13.34 -3.13 11.68
C GLY A 195 13.55 -1.68 11.31
N GLY A 196 14.24 -1.47 10.18
CA GLY A 196 14.47 -0.16 9.59
C GLY A 196 14.20 -0.17 8.11
N SER A 197 13.64 0.92 7.60
CA SER A 197 13.32 1.16 6.20
C SER A 197 14.12 2.33 5.65
N LEU A 198 14.57 2.19 4.41
CA LEU A 198 15.06 3.26 3.57
C LEU A 198 14.16 3.33 2.34
N PHE A 199 13.59 4.50 2.07
CA PHE A 199 12.65 4.73 0.99
C PHE A 199 13.19 5.82 0.07
N TYR A 200 13.21 5.52 -1.20
CA TYR A 200 13.59 6.46 -2.25
C TYR A 200 12.46 6.55 -3.27
N ASN A 201 11.90 7.74 -3.41
CA ASN A 201 10.86 8.04 -4.40
C ASN A 201 11.44 8.97 -5.48
N ASN A 202 11.08 8.71 -6.75
CA ASN A 202 11.51 9.52 -7.87
C ASN A 202 10.43 9.55 -8.97
N VAL A 203 9.52 10.52 -8.86
CA VAL A 203 8.57 10.87 -9.91
C VAL A 203 9.22 11.93 -10.79
N ARG A 204 9.47 11.61 -12.06
CA ARG A 204 10.31 12.41 -12.97
C ARG A 204 9.57 13.52 -13.70
N SER A 205 8.27 13.38 -13.88
CA SER A 205 7.45 14.28 -14.70
C SER A 205 6.03 14.34 -14.18
N GLY A 206 5.23 15.26 -14.73
CA GLY A 206 3.87 15.53 -14.29
C GLY A 206 3.79 16.52 -13.14
N GLN A 207 2.58 16.74 -12.66
CA GLN A 207 2.31 17.70 -11.60
C GLN A 207 2.85 17.27 -10.22
N PHE A 208 3.15 15.97 -10.05
CA PHE A 208 3.67 15.37 -8.83
C PHE A 208 5.15 15.05 -8.89
N ALA A 209 5.88 15.65 -9.87
CA ALA A 209 7.31 15.42 -10.04
C ALA A 209 8.08 15.81 -8.78
N ARG A 210 8.71 14.80 -8.14
CA ARG A 210 9.52 15.01 -6.92
C ARG A 210 10.51 13.87 -6.70
N THR A 211 11.57 14.17 -5.97
CA THR A 211 12.49 13.17 -5.43
C THR A 211 12.51 13.30 -3.92
N SER A 212 12.35 12.19 -3.20
CA SER A 212 12.44 12.17 -1.74
C SER A 212 13.23 10.97 -1.24
N PHE A 213 13.89 11.14 -0.10
CA PHE A 213 14.55 10.08 0.64
C PHE A 213 14.05 10.09 2.08
N GLU A 214 13.41 9.00 2.49
CA GLU A 214 12.78 8.90 3.79
C GLU A 214 13.29 7.67 4.54
N GLN A 215 13.26 7.71 5.86
CA GLN A 215 13.79 6.67 6.72
C GLN A 215 12.76 6.31 7.78
N GLY A 216 12.71 5.03 8.16
CA GLY A 216 11.78 4.58 9.18
C GLY A 216 12.41 3.54 10.09
N VAL A 217 11.91 3.50 11.32
CA VAL A 217 12.18 2.43 12.28
C VAL A 217 10.88 1.90 12.81
N GLN A 218 10.82 0.59 13.09
CA GLN A 218 9.62 -0.03 13.63
C GLN A 218 9.93 -1.20 14.56
N LEU A 219 9.02 -1.44 15.49
CA LEU A 219 8.99 -2.63 16.33
C LEU A 219 7.79 -3.47 15.93
N ASN A 220 8.00 -4.76 15.76
CA ASN A 220 6.97 -5.71 15.36
C ASN A 220 6.76 -6.76 16.45
N TYR A 221 5.52 -7.15 16.61
CA TYR A 221 5.09 -8.24 17.46
C TYR A 221 4.26 -9.24 16.66
N SER A 222 4.42 -10.53 16.97
CA SER A 222 3.58 -11.59 16.43
C SER A 222 3.25 -12.61 17.50
N TYR A 223 1.98 -13.03 17.52
CA TYR A 223 1.50 -14.18 18.28
C TYR A 223 0.80 -15.13 17.32
N ILE A 224 1.40 -16.29 17.06
CA ILE A 224 0.93 -17.21 16.01
C ILE A 224 0.63 -18.58 16.61
N THR A 225 -0.61 -19.00 16.48
CA THR A 225 -1.10 -20.34 16.85
C THR A 225 -1.64 -21.08 15.60
N PRO A 226 -2.02 -22.34 15.69
CA PRO A 226 -2.59 -23.03 14.53
C PRO A 226 -3.82 -22.40 13.91
N ARG A 227 -4.66 -21.71 14.70
CA ARG A 227 -5.91 -21.10 14.23
C ARG A 227 -5.92 -19.56 14.26
N HIS A 228 -5.15 -18.96 15.15
CA HIS A 228 -5.20 -17.52 15.41
C HIS A 228 -3.82 -16.93 15.24
N SER A 229 -3.74 -15.79 14.57
CA SER A 229 -2.52 -15.00 14.51
C SER A 229 -2.85 -13.54 14.78
N VAL A 230 -2.04 -12.92 15.62
CA VAL A 230 -2.09 -11.49 15.91
C VAL A 230 -0.77 -10.89 15.52
N PHE A 231 -0.83 -9.76 14.85
CA PHE A 231 0.32 -8.95 14.47
C PHE A 231 0.13 -7.55 15.00
N SER A 232 1.22 -6.92 15.44
CA SER A 232 1.20 -5.51 15.79
C SER A 232 2.52 -4.87 15.41
N THR A 233 2.46 -3.64 14.97
CA THR A 233 3.63 -2.83 14.61
C THR A 233 3.43 -1.43 15.15
N ILE A 234 4.48 -0.84 15.70
CA ILE A 234 4.60 0.59 15.96
C ILE A 234 5.81 1.10 15.22
N GLY A 235 5.73 2.27 14.62
CA GLY A 235 6.80 2.84 13.81
C GLY A 235 6.89 4.35 13.91
N LEU A 236 8.07 4.83 13.56
CA LEU A 236 8.40 6.24 13.41
C LEU A 236 9.11 6.42 12.07
N VAL A 237 8.66 7.38 11.28
CA VAL A 237 9.23 7.74 9.98
C VAL A 237 9.75 9.16 10.05
N HIS A 238 10.94 9.38 9.49
CA HIS A 238 11.52 10.70 9.24
C HIS A 238 11.44 11.02 7.75
N ARG A 239 10.96 12.23 7.46
CA ARG A 239 10.84 12.82 6.12
C ARG A 239 11.49 14.19 6.12
N ASP A 240 12.09 14.57 5.01
CA ASP A 240 12.75 15.87 4.81
C ASP A 240 12.22 16.62 3.58
N SER A 241 11.09 16.18 3.03
CA SER A 241 10.50 16.74 1.82
C SER A 241 8.99 16.93 1.96
N ASP A 242 8.51 18.01 1.37
CA ASP A 242 7.09 18.30 1.27
C ASP A 242 6.40 17.40 0.23
N VAL A 243 5.10 17.19 0.40
CA VAL A 243 4.24 16.51 -0.56
C VAL A 243 3.15 17.47 -0.99
N TYR A 244 2.98 17.64 -2.30
CA TYR A 244 2.08 18.65 -2.90
C TYR A 244 2.43 20.06 -2.42
N VAL A 245 1.46 20.71 -1.78
CA VAL A 245 1.55 22.08 -1.25
C VAL A 245 1.63 22.15 0.26
N ALA A 246 1.69 21.00 0.90
CA ALA A 246 1.67 20.93 2.35
C ALA A 246 3.05 20.64 2.91
N SER A 247 3.42 21.43 3.90
CA SER A 247 4.59 21.16 4.72
C SER A 247 4.29 19.99 5.65
N LEU A 248 4.95 18.88 5.43
CA LEU A 248 4.79 17.68 6.24
C LEU A 248 5.54 17.83 7.57
N GLU A 249 5.00 17.19 8.59
CA GLU A 249 5.76 16.92 9.81
C GLU A 249 6.98 16.05 9.48
N ASN A 250 8.16 16.49 9.94
CA ASN A 250 9.42 15.76 9.71
C ASN A 250 9.40 14.35 10.33
N PHE A 251 8.64 14.16 11.40
CA PHE A 251 8.44 12.88 12.04
C PHE A 251 6.96 12.50 12.06
N SER A 252 6.67 11.27 11.72
CA SER A 252 5.31 10.72 11.76
C SER A 252 5.33 9.37 12.45
N ALA A 253 4.55 9.25 13.51
CA ALA A 253 4.32 8.00 14.21
C ALA A 253 3.15 7.24 13.57
N SER A 254 3.20 5.92 13.69
CA SER A 254 2.11 5.06 13.26
C SER A 254 2.06 3.79 14.09
N TRP A 255 0.88 3.18 14.13
CA TRP A 255 0.70 1.87 14.72
C TRP A 255 -0.30 1.07 13.89
N ALA A 256 -0.13 -0.23 13.89
CA ALA A 256 -1.03 -1.14 13.20
C ALA A 256 -1.23 -2.41 14.03
N ILE A 257 -2.41 -3.00 13.89
CA ILE A 257 -2.75 -4.29 14.47
C ILE A 257 -3.50 -5.10 13.43
N GLY A 258 -3.21 -6.41 13.37
CA GLY A 258 -3.88 -7.34 12.48
C GLY A 258 -4.22 -8.65 13.18
N TYR A 259 -5.30 -9.25 12.75
CA TYR A 259 -5.74 -10.54 13.21
C TYR A 259 -6.11 -11.43 12.02
N GLU A 260 -5.61 -12.66 12.06
CA GLU A 260 -5.96 -13.71 11.10
C GLU A 260 -6.65 -14.85 11.82
N TYR A 261 -7.82 -15.26 11.33
CA TYR A 261 -8.51 -16.47 11.72
C TYR A 261 -8.45 -17.50 10.60
N ARG A 262 -7.83 -18.66 10.87
CA ARG A 262 -7.77 -19.77 9.92
C ARG A 262 -9.02 -20.63 10.03
N LEU A 263 -9.86 -20.56 9.01
CA LEU A 263 -11.03 -21.43 8.88
C LEU A 263 -10.61 -22.89 8.71
N ASN A 264 -9.57 -23.10 7.90
CA ASN A 264 -8.91 -24.40 7.68
C ASN A 264 -7.49 -24.18 7.15
N GLN A 265 -6.84 -25.22 6.65
CA GLN A 265 -5.47 -25.12 6.13
C GLN A 265 -5.31 -24.21 4.91
N ARG A 266 -6.38 -24.00 4.13
CA ARG A 266 -6.35 -23.22 2.90
C ARG A 266 -6.98 -21.85 3.04
N HIS A 267 -7.96 -21.67 3.91
CA HIS A 267 -8.81 -20.48 3.97
C HIS A 267 -8.61 -19.72 5.27
N SER A 268 -8.44 -18.42 5.18
CA SER A 268 -8.37 -17.50 6.32
C SER A 268 -9.17 -16.24 6.07
N LEU A 269 -9.70 -15.69 7.16
CA LEU A 269 -10.24 -14.34 7.23
C LEU A 269 -9.23 -13.45 7.98
N LEU A 270 -9.07 -12.22 7.53
CA LEU A 270 -8.15 -11.26 8.12
C LEU A 270 -8.87 -9.93 8.34
N ILE A 271 -8.46 -9.27 9.41
CA ILE A 271 -8.82 -7.87 9.67
C ILE A 271 -7.58 -7.15 10.16
N GLU A 272 -7.30 -5.98 9.62
CA GLU A 272 -6.19 -5.13 10.04
C GLU A 272 -6.70 -3.71 10.25
N SER A 273 -6.12 -3.01 11.23
CA SER A 273 -6.33 -1.59 11.46
C SER A 273 -4.99 -0.89 11.38
N LEU A 274 -4.89 0.07 10.47
CA LEU A 274 -3.70 0.86 10.20
C LEU A 274 -3.98 2.29 10.62
N ASN A 275 -3.10 2.86 11.43
CA ASN A 275 -3.29 4.19 11.97
C ASN A 275 -2.00 4.99 11.79
N TYR A 276 -2.12 6.13 11.13
CA TYR A 276 -1.04 7.03 10.82
C TYR A 276 -1.30 8.38 11.47
N GLN A 277 -0.30 8.94 12.13
CA GLN A 277 -0.38 10.31 12.66
C GLN A 277 -0.72 11.29 11.55
N GLY A 278 -1.52 12.31 11.85
CA GLY A 278 -1.77 13.42 10.93
C GLY A 278 -0.46 14.02 10.43
N TRP A 279 -0.47 14.54 9.22
CA TRP A 279 0.73 14.92 8.50
C TRP A 279 1.04 16.42 8.48
N ALA A 280 0.10 17.27 8.91
CA ALA A 280 0.29 18.72 8.98
C ALA A 280 -0.19 19.24 10.32
N SER A 281 0.64 20.04 11.01
CA SER A 281 0.28 20.62 12.31
C SER A 281 -0.50 21.95 12.19
N ASN A 282 -0.50 22.55 11.03
CA ASN A 282 -1.08 23.86 10.78
C ASN A 282 -2.46 23.83 10.11
N ASP A 283 -2.99 22.65 9.85
CA ASP A 283 -4.32 22.46 9.30
C ASP A 283 -5.12 21.47 10.20
N PRO A 284 -6.33 21.86 10.69
CA PRO A 284 -7.10 21.05 11.62
C PRO A 284 -7.44 19.66 11.06
N ASP A 285 -7.85 19.57 9.79
CA ASP A 285 -8.31 18.32 9.19
C ASP A 285 -7.14 17.38 8.91
N PHE A 286 -6.02 17.92 8.41
CA PHE A 286 -4.81 17.14 8.13
C PHE A 286 -3.94 16.85 9.37
N SER A 287 -4.19 17.50 10.49
CA SER A 287 -3.58 17.14 11.78
C SER A 287 -4.22 15.90 12.41
N GLU A 288 -5.43 15.54 11.99
CA GLU A 288 -6.09 14.35 12.47
C GLU A 288 -5.46 13.07 11.92
N PRO A 289 -5.41 11.98 12.72
CA PRO A 289 -4.86 10.71 12.27
C PRO A 289 -5.66 10.11 11.11
N SER A 290 -4.99 9.59 10.10
CA SER A 290 -5.59 8.74 9.08
C SER A 290 -5.77 7.31 9.63
N ASN A 291 -6.93 6.71 9.37
CA ASN A 291 -7.30 5.38 9.86
C ASN A 291 -7.84 4.54 8.71
N GLU A 292 -7.22 3.41 8.47
CA GLU A 292 -7.68 2.44 7.48
C GLU A 292 -7.95 1.09 8.14
N VAL A 293 -9.09 0.51 7.83
CA VAL A 293 -9.43 -0.87 8.18
C VAL A 293 -9.40 -1.71 6.93
N VAL A 294 -8.67 -2.81 6.98
CA VAL A 294 -8.55 -3.75 5.88
C VAL A 294 -9.23 -5.06 6.26
N LEU A 295 -10.21 -5.45 5.47
CA LEU A 295 -10.85 -6.75 5.55
C LEU A 295 -10.29 -7.64 4.46
N GLY A 296 -9.87 -8.85 4.79
CA GLY A 296 -9.19 -9.72 3.87
C GLY A 296 -9.65 -11.16 3.89
N TYR A 297 -9.61 -11.78 2.72
CA TYR A 297 -9.71 -13.20 2.55
C TYR A 297 -8.44 -13.73 1.90
N ARG A 298 -7.88 -14.80 2.48
CA ARG A 298 -6.66 -15.45 2.01
C ARG A 298 -6.93 -16.91 1.65
N TYR A 299 -6.47 -17.28 0.45
CA TYR A 299 -6.47 -18.63 -0.04
C TYR A 299 -5.05 -19.14 -0.24
N ARG A 300 -4.73 -20.29 0.36
CA ARG A 300 -3.41 -20.95 0.26
C ARG A 300 -3.48 -22.16 -0.65
N LEU A 301 -2.64 -22.16 -1.68
CA LEU A 301 -2.48 -23.27 -2.61
C LEU A 301 -1.00 -23.67 -2.67
N ASN A 302 -0.58 -24.62 -1.84
CA ASN A 302 0.81 -25.05 -1.69
C ASN A 302 1.73 -23.84 -1.35
N GLN A 303 2.62 -23.48 -2.26
CA GLN A 303 3.55 -22.35 -2.13
C GLN A 303 2.93 -20.99 -2.50
N LEU A 304 1.78 -21.02 -3.18
CA LEU A 304 1.08 -19.82 -3.63
C LEU A 304 0.01 -19.41 -2.60
N VAL A 305 -0.03 -18.12 -2.32
CA VAL A 305 -1.09 -17.50 -1.53
C VAL A 305 -1.74 -16.42 -2.39
N VAL A 306 -3.07 -16.41 -2.41
CA VAL A 306 -3.89 -15.39 -3.06
C VAL A 306 -4.64 -14.63 -1.98
N GLU A 307 -4.66 -13.32 -2.07
CA GLU A 307 -5.33 -12.42 -1.14
C GLU A 307 -6.32 -11.52 -1.89
N ALA A 308 -7.52 -11.38 -1.36
CA ALA A 308 -8.50 -10.39 -1.81
C ALA A 308 -8.85 -9.50 -0.60
N LEU A 309 -8.66 -8.21 -0.72
CA LEU A 309 -8.74 -7.26 0.37
C LEU A 309 -9.66 -6.12 0.00
N MET A 310 -10.36 -5.59 1.00
CA MET A 310 -11.11 -4.35 0.94
C MET A 310 -10.53 -3.40 2.00
N ILE A 311 -10.31 -2.17 1.62
CA ILE A 311 -9.79 -1.09 2.46
C ILE A 311 -10.89 -0.08 2.62
N GLU A 312 -11.14 0.35 3.85
CA GLU A 312 -12.20 1.30 4.21
C GLU A 312 -11.71 2.18 5.34
N ASN A 313 -12.16 3.40 5.40
CA ASN A 313 -11.95 4.25 6.56
C ASN A 313 -13.11 4.08 7.57
N ILE A 314 -12.85 4.32 8.85
CA ILE A 314 -13.87 4.34 9.90
C ILE A 314 -13.87 5.67 10.67
N ARG A 315 -12.87 6.49 10.50
CA ARG A 315 -12.70 7.76 11.20
C ARG A 315 -11.95 8.72 10.29
N ASN A 316 -12.21 10.01 10.46
CA ASN A 316 -11.54 11.07 9.72
C ASN A 316 -11.61 10.82 8.20
N MET A 317 -12.84 10.74 7.70
CA MET A 317 -13.14 10.31 6.32
C MET A 317 -12.39 11.19 5.31
N ASP A 318 -12.29 12.48 5.60
CA ASP A 318 -11.65 13.45 4.72
C ASP A 318 -10.11 13.34 4.65
N ASN A 319 -9.48 12.62 5.58
CA ASN A 319 -8.03 12.38 5.61
C ASN A 319 -7.69 10.89 5.39
N SER A 320 -8.59 10.12 4.85
CA SER A 320 -8.43 8.67 4.66
C SER A 320 -8.95 8.27 3.29
N THR A 321 -8.68 7.01 2.90
CA THR A 321 -9.22 6.41 1.68
C THR A 321 -10.73 6.26 1.81
N ASP A 322 -11.50 6.60 0.78
CA ASP A 322 -12.93 6.35 0.77
C ASP A 322 -13.19 4.83 0.71
N ILE A 323 -12.74 4.19 -0.35
CA ILE A 323 -12.74 2.73 -0.48
C ILE A 323 -11.57 2.26 -1.36
N GLY A 324 -11.07 1.07 -1.09
CA GLY A 324 -10.05 0.44 -1.92
C GLY A 324 -10.20 -1.08 -1.99
N PHE A 325 -9.75 -1.66 -3.10
CA PHE A 325 -9.71 -3.11 -3.28
C PHE A 325 -8.32 -3.54 -3.72
N THR A 326 -7.81 -4.61 -3.12
CA THR A 326 -6.49 -5.15 -3.43
C THR A 326 -6.58 -6.63 -3.78
N LEU A 327 -5.88 -7.02 -4.84
CA LEU A 327 -5.54 -8.42 -5.12
C LEU A 327 -4.05 -8.61 -4.87
N GLY A 328 -3.73 -9.58 -4.03
CA GLY A 328 -2.36 -9.91 -3.65
C GLY A 328 -1.98 -11.34 -3.99
N LEU A 329 -0.71 -11.54 -4.32
CA LEU A 329 -0.10 -12.84 -4.55
C LEU A 329 1.19 -12.96 -3.74
N ARG A 330 1.43 -14.15 -3.18
CA ARG A 330 2.70 -14.50 -2.53
C ARG A 330 3.14 -15.88 -2.98
N PHE A 331 4.44 -16.02 -3.21
CA PHE A 331 5.05 -17.28 -3.59
C PHE A 331 6.36 -17.46 -2.83
N SER A 332 6.54 -18.60 -2.16
CA SER A 332 7.72 -18.90 -1.33
C SER A 332 8.49 -20.10 -1.88
N ILE A 333 9.84 -19.97 -1.93
CA ILE A 333 10.77 -21.03 -2.30
C ILE A 333 11.79 -21.28 -1.20
#